data_d3869fa5ca7f71a2bcccd20dd5d3c1af
#
_entry.id   d3869fa5ca7f71a2bcccd20dd5d3c1af
#
_cell.length_a   1.000
_cell.length_b   1.000
_cell.length_c   1.000
_cell.angle_alpha   90.00
_cell.angle_beta   90.00
_cell.angle_gamma   90.00
#
_symmetry.space_group_name_H-M   'P 1'
#
loop_
_entity.id
_entity.type
_entity.pdbx_description
1 polymer ?
#
loop_
_entity_poly.entity_id
_entity_poly.type
_entity_poly.pdbx_seq_one_letter_code
_entity_poly.pdbx_strand_id
1 'polypeptide(L)'
;MKKMQWFNEPDKWEIINDTSLSMYVTPNTDFWRKTHYGFTVDDGPFYYTIIGGEFELKVKITGVYKSRFDQMGAMIRIDEKTWIKAGIEYVNKKINLSAVVTHKYSDWSIVELQQKPDFVWLKIIRRLDAIEIKYSLDNEDYTLMRLAYFPDNTPTMVGLTAASPDGDGFDALFEDFAIKHLPDKRRTEWLKQN
;
A
#
# COMPACT_ATOMS: atom_id res chain seq x y z
N MET A 1 -4.42 7.50 14.04
CA MET A 1 -5.54 6.81 13.37
C MET A 1 -6.94 7.43 13.62
N LYS A 2 -7.16 8.29 14.60
CA LYS A 2 -8.49 8.84 15.02
C LYS A 2 -9.27 9.65 13.94
N LYS A 3 -8.69 9.96 12.77
CA LYS A 3 -9.35 10.70 11.67
C LYS A 3 -9.39 9.91 10.36
N MET A 4 -9.19 8.60 10.44
CA MET A 4 -9.24 7.72 9.27
C MET A 4 -10.61 7.06 9.16
N GLN A 5 -10.97 6.63 7.96
CA GLN A 5 -12.24 5.98 7.65
C GLN A 5 -12.03 4.81 6.71
N TRP A 6 -13.01 3.93 6.64
CA TRP A 6 -13.00 2.78 5.75
C TRP A 6 -13.57 3.10 4.37
N PHE A 7 -12.94 2.54 3.37
CA PHE A 7 -13.50 2.16 2.09
C PHE A 7 -13.52 0.64 2.08
N ASN A 8 -14.70 0.03 1.98
CA ASN A 8 -14.92 -1.41 2.17
C ASN A 8 -14.46 -1.89 3.56
N GLU A 9 -15.21 -1.53 4.59
CA GLU A 9 -14.92 -1.90 5.98
C GLU A 9 -14.97 -3.42 6.16
N PRO A 10 -13.92 -4.08 6.72
CA PRO A 10 -13.96 -5.50 7.00
C PRO A 10 -14.83 -5.82 8.22
N ASP A 11 -15.37 -7.03 8.30
CA ASP A 11 -16.25 -7.46 9.41
C ASP A 11 -15.54 -7.48 10.78
N LYS A 12 -14.22 -7.71 10.78
CA LYS A 12 -13.42 -7.85 12.01
C LYS A 12 -12.17 -6.99 11.92
N TRP A 13 -12.08 -6.00 12.76
CA TRP A 13 -10.92 -5.15 12.89
C TRP A 13 -10.86 -4.47 14.26
N GLU A 14 -9.68 -4.00 14.64
CA GLU A 14 -9.44 -3.32 15.90
C GLU A 14 -8.31 -2.29 15.77
N ILE A 15 -8.51 -1.10 16.33
CA ILE A 15 -7.42 -0.15 16.60
C ILE A 15 -6.78 -0.54 17.92
N ILE A 16 -5.58 -1.12 17.85
CA ILE A 16 -4.83 -1.57 19.03
C ILE A 16 -4.29 -0.35 19.82
N ASN A 17 -3.82 0.67 19.08
CA ASN A 17 -3.34 1.93 19.63
C ASN A 17 -3.35 3.04 18.56
N ASP A 18 -2.81 4.22 18.87
CA ASP A 18 -2.83 5.37 17.95
C ASP A 18 -2.09 5.15 16.62
N THR A 19 -1.26 4.12 16.50
CA THR A 19 -0.45 3.81 15.30
C THR A 19 -0.61 2.38 14.80
N SER A 20 -1.46 1.56 15.43
CA SER A 20 -1.56 0.14 15.09
C SER A 20 -3.02 -0.29 14.88
N LEU A 21 -3.21 -1.08 13.83
CA LEU A 21 -4.49 -1.65 13.40
C LEU A 21 -4.31 -3.14 13.14
N SER A 22 -5.21 -3.97 13.64
CA SER A 22 -5.39 -5.35 13.19
C SER A 22 -6.70 -5.51 12.42
N MET A 23 -6.72 -6.42 11.45
CA MET A 23 -7.95 -6.84 10.77
C MET A 23 -7.87 -8.29 10.34
N TYR A 24 -9.03 -8.93 10.26
CA TYR A 24 -9.19 -10.13 9.46
C TYR A 24 -9.60 -9.72 8.06
N VAL A 25 -8.76 -10.00 7.08
CA VAL A 25 -8.96 -9.54 5.70
C VAL A 25 -10.17 -10.23 5.09
N THR A 26 -11.06 -9.46 4.48
CA THR A 26 -12.28 -9.96 3.87
C THR A 26 -11.97 -10.95 2.73
N PRO A 27 -12.57 -12.15 2.75
CA PRO A 27 -12.41 -13.16 1.69
C PRO A 27 -12.90 -12.69 0.32
N ASN A 28 -12.27 -13.21 -0.74
CA ASN A 28 -12.66 -12.98 -2.14
C ASN A 28 -12.70 -11.50 -2.53
N THR A 29 -11.76 -10.71 -2.02
CA THR A 29 -11.64 -9.26 -2.31
C THR A 29 -10.35 -8.94 -3.04
N ASP A 30 -10.35 -7.88 -3.85
CA ASP A 30 -9.15 -7.38 -4.54
C ASP A 30 -9.28 -5.89 -4.92
N PHE A 31 -8.17 -5.33 -5.41
CA PHE A 31 -8.08 -4.12 -6.21
C PHE A 31 -7.36 -4.45 -7.50
N TRP A 32 -8.10 -4.57 -8.60
CA TRP A 32 -7.57 -4.89 -9.91
C TRP A 32 -8.39 -4.26 -11.04
N ARG A 33 -7.71 -3.86 -12.12
CA ARG A 33 -8.39 -3.34 -13.31
C ARG A 33 -7.83 -3.94 -14.59
N LYS A 34 -8.63 -4.75 -15.25
CA LYS A 34 -8.61 -5.21 -16.64
C LYS A 34 -7.39 -6.02 -17.08
N THR A 35 -6.17 -5.53 -16.82
CA THR A 35 -4.93 -6.12 -17.36
C THR A 35 -4.90 -7.63 -17.17
N HIS A 36 -4.61 -8.36 -18.24
CA HIS A 36 -4.53 -9.81 -18.34
C HIS A 36 -5.84 -10.56 -18.06
N TYR A 37 -6.51 -10.27 -16.95
CA TYR A 37 -7.70 -11.02 -16.50
C TYR A 37 -9.04 -10.50 -17.06
N GLY A 38 -9.10 -9.28 -17.58
CA GLY A 38 -10.28 -8.67 -18.17
C GLY A 38 -11.31 -8.12 -17.18
N PHE A 39 -11.27 -8.49 -15.90
CA PHE A 39 -12.20 -8.02 -14.88
C PHE A 39 -11.76 -6.72 -14.20
N THR A 40 -12.67 -6.12 -13.47
CA THR A 40 -12.42 -4.99 -12.55
C THR A 40 -13.01 -5.35 -11.20
N VAL A 41 -12.19 -5.29 -10.14
CA VAL A 41 -12.56 -5.49 -8.73
C VAL A 41 -12.03 -4.32 -7.92
N ASP A 42 -12.82 -3.84 -6.96
CA ASP A 42 -12.55 -2.64 -6.17
C ASP A 42 -13.20 -2.77 -4.78
N ASP A 43 -13.02 -3.93 -4.12
CA ASP A 43 -13.76 -4.32 -2.93
C ASP A 43 -12.87 -4.73 -1.75
N GLY A 44 -11.55 -4.63 -1.87
CA GLY A 44 -10.64 -4.86 -0.76
C GLY A 44 -10.78 -3.81 0.37
N PRO A 45 -10.53 -4.17 1.62
CA PRO A 45 -10.48 -3.23 2.73
C PRO A 45 -9.40 -2.16 2.56
N PHE A 46 -9.78 -0.90 2.76
CA PHE A 46 -8.86 0.23 2.71
C PHE A 46 -9.18 1.25 3.81
N TYR A 47 -8.31 1.36 4.81
CA TYR A 47 -8.41 2.30 5.92
C TYR A 47 -7.57 3.53 5.63
N TYR A 48 -8.21 4.69 5.39
CA TYR A 48 -7.54 5.85 4.82
C TYR A 48 -7.88 7.19 5.47
N THR A 49 -7.02 8.16 5.23
CA THR A 49 -7.28 9.58 5.38
C THR A 49 -7.02 10.32 4.06
N ILE A 50 -7.48 11.56 3.94
CA ILE A 50 -7.24 12.39 2.74
C ILE A 50 -6.10 13.36 3.02
N ILE A 51 -5.08 13.36 2.14
CA ILE A 51 -3.89 14.19 2.25
C ILE A 51 -3.61 14.89 0.93
N GLY A 52 -3.33 16.18 0.99
CA GLY A 52 -2.79 16.97 -0.12
C GLY A 52 -1.29 17.22 0.03
N GLY A 53 -0.63 17.63 -1.05
CA GLY A 53 0.79 17.97 -1.07
C GLY A 53 1.73 16.78 -0.98
N GLU A 54 2.97 17.05 -0.56
CA GLU A 54 4.01 16.04 -0.42
C GLU A 54 3.98 15.40 0.98
N PHE A 55 4.21 14.10 1.03
CA PHE A 55 4.19 13.36 2.30
C PHE A 55 5.08 12.11 2.26
N GLU A 56 5.39 11.62 3.44
CA GLU A 56 5.95 10.29 3.68
C GLU A 56 4.96 9.49 4.53
N LEU A 57 4.59 8.30 4.05
CA LEU A 57 3.90 7.27 4.81
C LEU A 57 4.92 6.20 5.21
N LYS A 58 4.87 5.77 6.47
CA LYS A 58 5.65 4.64 6.98
C LYS A 58 4.75 3.69 7.75
N VAL A 59 4.96 2.38 7.60
CA VAL A 59 4.23 1.34 8.33
C VAL A 59 5.03 0.04 8.37
N LYS A 60 4.94 -0.69 9.47
CA LYS A 60 5.36 -2.08 9.62
C LYS A 60 4.17 -2.98 9.37
N ILE A 61 4.31 -4.00 8.51
CA ILE A 61 3.27 -4.94 8.16
C ILE A 61 3.65 -6.37 8.52
N THR A 62 2.71 -7.10 9.12
CA THR A 62 2.83 -8.50 9.49
C THR A 62 1.57 -9.23 9.07
N GLY A 63 1.70 -10.28 8.24
CA GLY A 63 0.54 -11.03 7.73
C GLY A 63 0.68 -12.53 7.89
N VAL A 64 -0.42 -13.20 8.26
CA VAL A 64 -0.51 -14.66 8.30
C VAL A 64 -1.09 -15.17 6.97
N TYR A 65 -0.32 -14.96 5.89
CA TYR A 65 -0.75 -15.33 4.53
C TYR A 65 -0.99 -16.83 4.38
N LYS A 66 -2.09 -17.21 3.74
CA LYS A 66 -2.55 -18.61 3.59
C LYS A 66 -2.78 -18.98 2.14
N SER A 67 -3.41 -18.10 1.38
CA SER A 67 -3.88 -18.36 0.03
C SER A 67 -3.14 -17.53 -1.00
N ARG A 68 -3.15 -17.99 -2.23
CA ARG A 68 -2.55 -17.26 -3.36
C ARG A 68 -3.17 -15.86 -3.44
N PHE A 69 -2.31 -14.89 -3.66
CA PHE A 69 -2.64 -13.46 -3.75
C PHE A 69 -3.10 -12.80 -2.44
N ASP A 70 -3.06 -13.50 -1.29
CA ASP A 70 -3.16 -12.80 -0.02
C ASP A 70 -2.16 -11.65 0.01
N GLN A 71 -2.63 -10.44 0.25
CA GLN A 71 -1.82 -9.24 0.12
C GLN A 71 -2.18 -8.18 1.15
N MET A 72 -1.17 -7.45 1.61
CA MET A 72 -1.35 -6.30 2.49
C MET A 72 -0.25 -5.28 2.33
N GLY A 73 -0.55 -4.04 2.66
CA GLY A 73 0.40 -2.93 2.59
C GLY A 73 -0.26 -1.57 2.68
N ALA A 74 0.17 -0.65 1.85
CA ALA A 74 -0.37 0.70 1.78
C ALA A 74 -0.91 1.03 0.38
N MET A 75 -1.90 1.91 0.33
CA MET A 75 -2.48 2.42 -0.91
C MET A 75 -2.53 3.94 -0.90
N ILE A 76 -2.28 4.50 -2.09
CA ILE A 76 -2.53 5.90 -2.43
C ILE A 76 -3.52 5.89 -3.59
N ARG A 77 -4.66 6.58 -3.42
CA ARG A 77 -5.77 6.49 -4.37
C ARG A 77 -6.40 7.87 -4.60
N ILE A 78 -6.63 8.22 -5.86
CA ILE A 78 -7.43 9.38 -6.27
C ILE A 78 -8.88 8.91 -6.50
N ASP A 79 -9.05 7.89 -7.33
CA ASP A 79 -10.34 7.34 -7.74
C ASP A 79 -10.21 5.83 -8.10
N GLU A 80 -11.26 5.25 -8.65
CA GLU A 80 -11.29 3.84 -9.06
C GLU A 80 -10.36 3.51 -10.25
N LYS A 81 -9.80 4.51 -10.92
CA LYS A 81 -8.92 4.36 -12.11
C LYS A 81 -7.48 4.77 -11.85
N THR A 82 -7.22 5.45 -10.73
CA THR A 82 -5.92 6.05 -10.45
C THR A 82 -5.52 5.77 -9.01
N TRP A 83 -4.70 4.74 -8.83
CA TRP A 83 -4.21 4.32 -7.52
C TRP A 83 -2.91 3.52 -7.62
N ILE A 84 -2.19 3.48 -6.52
CA ILE A 84 -1.00 2.64 -6.33
C ILE A 84 -1.19 1.88 -5.03
N LYS A 85 -1.08 0.56 -5.04
CA LYS A 85 -0.93 -0.27 -3.83
C LYS A 85 0.44 -0.92 -3.81
N ALA A 86 1.04 -1.03 -2.64
CA ALA A 86 2.34 -1.69 -2.47
C ALA A 86 2.45 -2.36 -1.10
N GLY A 87 3.16 -3.46 -1.05
CA GLY A 87 3.37 -4.22 0.16
C GLY A 87 3.88 -5.62 -0.09
N ILE A 88 3.32 -6.56 0.65
CA ILE A 88 3.56 -7.99 0.48
C ILE A 88 2.41 -8.64 -0.27
N GLU A 89 2.74 -9.59 -1.11
CA GLU A 89 1.80 -10.47 -1.80
C GLU A 89 2.31 -11.92 -1.77
N TYR A 90 1.43 -12.85 -1.39
CA TYR A 90 1.77 -14.26 -1.30
C TYR A 90 1.46 -14.96 -2.62
N VAL A 91 2.52 -15.25 -3.39
CA VAL A 91 2.42 -15.87 -4.71
C VAL A 91 3.33 -17.09 -4.78
N ASN A 92 2.83 -18.19 -5.35
CA ASN A 92 3.59 -19.44 -5.49
C ASN A 92 4.13 -19.98 -4.16
N LYS A 93 3.39 -19.82 -3.06
CA LYS A 93 3.79 -20.19 -1.69
C LYS A 93 5.02 -19.43 -1.17
N LYS A 94 5.29 -18.24 -1.72
CA LYS A 94 6.42 -17.38 -1.37
C LYS A 94 5.95 -15.98 -1.03
N ILE A 95 6.71 -15.32 -0.17
CA ILE A 95 6.54 -13.92 0.19
C ILE A 95 7.21 -13.06 -0.87
N ASN A 96 6.44 -12.18 -1.49
CA ASN A 96 6.94 -11.28 -2.51
C ASN A 96 6.67 -9.83 -2.11
N LEU A 97 7.62 -8.96 -2.41
CA LEU A 97 7.33 -7.53 -2.51
C LEU A 97 6.46 -7.31 -3.74
N SER A 98 5.40 -6.57 -3.59
CA SER A 98 4.46 -6.29 -4.68
C SER A 98 4.15 -4.81 -4.79
N ALA A 99 4.04 -4.33 -6.02
CA ALA A 99 3.48 -3.02 -6.33
C ALA A 99 2.57 -3.12 -7.55
N VAL A 100 1.39 -2.53 -7.42
CA VAL A 100 0.45 -2.34 -8.53
C VAL A 100 0.24 -0.85 -8.74
N VAL A 101 0.55 -0.38 -9.95
CA VAL A 101 0.29 0.99 -10.39
C VAL A 101 -0.90 0.95 -11.35
N THR A 102 -1.95 1.68 -11.03
CA THR A 102 -3.15 1.70 -11.87
C THR A 102 -3.40 3.10 -12.43
N HIS A 103 -3.38 3.19 -13.76
CA HIS A 103 -3.87 4.31 -14.56
C HIS A 103 -4.82 3.73 -15.63
N LYS A 104 -6.09 3.56 -15.28
CA LYS A 104 -7.11 2.84 -16.06
C LYS A 104 -6.87 1.33 -16.18
N TYR A 105 -5.63 0.89 -16.24
CA TYR A 105 -5.19 -0.50 -16.28
C TYR A 105 -4.17 -0.74 -15.16
N SER A 106 -4.24 -1.90 -14.53
CA SER A 106 -3.30 -2.29 -13.49
C SER A 106 -1.99 -2.80 -14.10
N ASP A 107 -0.88 -2.28 -13.59
CA ASP A 107 0.49 -2.66 -13.93
C ASP A 107 1.13 -3.25 -12.67
N TRP A 108 1.42 -4.54 -12.71
CA TRP A 108 1.86 -5.32 -11.56
C TRP A 108 3.32 -5.74 -11.66
N SER A 109 4.04 -5.59 -10.55
CA SER A 109 5.39 -6.10 -10.39
C SER A 109 5.55 -6.80 -9.05
N ILE A 110 6.24 -7.94 -9.06
CA ILE A 110 6.61 -8.70 -7.85
C ILE A 110 8.09 -9.04 -7.85
N VAL A 111 8.67 -9.10 -6.65
CA VAL A 111 10.03 -9.57 -6.41
C VAL A 111 10.02 -10.49 -5.21
N GLU A 112 10.44 -11.74 -5.41
CA GLU A 112 10.53 -12.73 -4.34
C GLU A 112 11.56 -12.31 -3.29
N LEU A 113 11.14 -12.30 -2.02
CA LEU A 113 12.08 -12.15 -0.91
C LEU A 113 12.77 -13.50 -0.66
N GLN A 114 14.10 -13.48 -0.71
CA GLN A 114 14.93 -14.69 -0.50
C GLN A 114 14.81 -15.25 0.92
N GLN A 115 14.51 -14.39 1.88
CA GLN A 115 14.21 -14.75 3.25
C GLN A 115 12.70 -14.65 3.46
N LYS A 116 12.16 -15.47 4.37
CA LYS A 116 10.78 -15.33 4.84
C LYS A 116 10.79 -14.43 6.08
N PRO A 117 10.65 -13.11 5.94
CA PRO A 117 10.65 -12.22 7.09
C PRO A 117 9.34 -12.35 7.86
N ASP A 118 9.40 -12.15 9.17
CA ASP A 118 8.19 -12.10 10.01
C ASP A 118 7.39 -10.81 9.74
N PHE A 119 8.07 -9.74 9.35
CA PHE A 119 7.47 -8.43 9.04
C PHE A 119 8.27 -7.72 7.93
N VAL A 120 7.63 -6.72 7.34
CA VAL A 120 8.28 -5.79 6.40
C VAL A 120 7.89 -4.37 6.75
N TRP A 121 8.85 -3.46 6.69
CA TRP A 121 8.61 -2.03 6.73
C TRP A 121 8.41 -1.49 5.33
N LEU A 122 7.37 -0.67 5.18
CA LEU A 122 7.12 0.09 3.96
C LEU A 122 7.32 1.58 4.24
N LYS A 123 7.92 2.25 3.26
CA LYS A 123 8.01 3.71 3.22
C LYS A 123 7.58 4.17 1.84
N ILE A 124 6.54 4.98 1.78
CA ILE A 124 6.01 5.54 0.54
C ILE A 124 6.12 7.06 0.62
N ILE A 125 6.78 7.64 -0.38
CA ILE A 125 7.04 9.08 -0.42
C ILE A 125 6.39 9.64 -1.66
N ARG A 126 5.51 10.63 -1.48
CA ARG A 126 4.97 11.44 -2.58
C ARG A 126 5.79 12.71 -2.72
N ARG A 127 6.33 12.94 -3.91
CA ARG A 127 6.98 14.19 -4.30
C ARG A 127 6.63 14.56 -5.72
N LEU A 128 6.12 15.79 -5.90
CA LEU A 128 5.69 16.29 -7.21
C LEU A 128 4.72 15.27 -7.88
N ASP A 129 5.09 14.80 -9.06
CA ASP A 129 4.35 13.85 -9.88
C ASP A 129 4.85 12.39 -9.73
N ALA A 130 5.45 12.07 -8.58
CA ALA A 130 6.04 10.76 -8.35
C ALA A 130 5.72 10.18 -6.97
N ILE A 131 5.61 8.86 -6.93
CA ILE A 131 5.58 8.04 -5.72
C ILE A 131 6.83 7.17 -5.71
N GLU A 132 7.66 7.34 -4.68
CA GLU A 132 8.71 6.39 -4.34
C GLU A 132 8.17 5.35 -3.36
N ILE A 133 8.40 4.09 -3.66
CA ILE A 133 8.05 2.97 -2.78
C ILE A 133 9.35 2.30 -2.34
N LYS A 134 9.55 2.24 -1.04
CA LYS A 134 10.73 1.63 -0.42
C LYS A 134 10.30 0.59 0.61
N TYR A 135 11.14 -0.41 0.82
CA TYR A 135 10.96 -1.42 1.86
C TYR A 135 12.22 -1.56 2.71
N SER A 136 12.05 -2.08 3.91
CA SER A 136 13.15 -2.45 4.81
C SER A 136 12.76 -3.68 5.63
N LEU A 137 13.74 -4.47 6.05
CA LEU A 137 13.57 -5.61 6.94
C LEU A 137 13.99 -5.29 8.40
N ASP A 138 14.60 -4.13 8.64
CA ASP A 138 15.14 -3.70 9.93
C ASP A 138 14.69 -2.29 10.37
N ASN A 139 13.95 -1.55 9.51
CA ASN A 139 13.56 -0.15 9.67
C ASN A 139 14.72 0.86 9.58
N GLU A 140 15.91 0.43 9.21
CA GLU A 140 17.10 1.28 9.07
C GLU A 140 17.46 1.45 7.60
N ASP A 141 17.78 0.35 6.92
CA ASP A 141 18.17 0.32 5.53
C ASP A 141 16.96 0.15 4.60
N TYR A 142 16.62 1.22 3.88
CA TYR A 142 15.50 1.24 2.95
C TYR A 142 15.94 1.10 1.49
N THR A 143 15.52 0.02 0.85
CA THR A 143 15.76 -0.24 -0.57
C THR A 143 14.61 0.29 -1.42
N LEU A 144 14.94 1.00 -2.51
CA LEU A 144 13.95 1.43 -3.50
C LEU A 144 13.38 0.21 -4.23
N MET A 145 12.06 0.06 -4.18
CA MET A 145 11.32 -0.98 -4.88
C MET A 145 10.73 -0.47 -6.19
N ARG A 146 10.18 0.73 -6.18
CA ARG A 146 9.58 1.35 -7.37
C ARG A 146 9.56 2.86 -7.27
N LEU A 147 9.79 3.51 -8.41
CA LEU A 147 9.43 4.91 -8.65
C LEU A 147 8.33 4.92 -9.73
N ALA A 148 7.20 5.51 -9.42
CA ALA A 148 6.06 5.55 -10.32
C ALA A 148 5.54 6.98 -10.50
N TYR A 149 5.05 7.29 -11.71
CA TYR A 149 4.28 8.51 -11.94
C TYR A 149 2.97 8.47 -11.16
N PHE A 150 2.60 9.60 -10.58
CA PHE A 150 1.31 9.82 -9.94
C PHE A 150 0.92 11.29 -10.08
N PRO A 151 -0.35 11.62 -10.44
CA PRO A 151 -0.76 12.99 -10.64
C PRO A 151 -0.44 13.91 -9.46
N ASP A 152 0.18 15.05 -9.73
CA ASP A 152 0.48 16.08 -8.72
C ASP A 152 -0.77 16.87 -8.31
N ASN A 153 -0.63 17.71 -7.27
CA ASN A 153 -1.62 18.69 -6.79
C ASN A 153 -3.04 18.17 -6.49
N THR A 154 -3.25 16.85 -6.48
CA THR A 154 -4.55 16.27 -6.17
C THR A 154 -4.53 15.69 -4.75
N PRO A 155 -5.47 16.09 -3.85
CA PRO A 155 -5.67 15.39 -2.60
C PRO A 155 -5.97 13.92 -2.86
N THR A 156 -5.36 13.05 -2.07
CA THR A 156 -5.45 11.60 -2.25
C THR A 156 -5.89 10.91 -0.98
N MET A 157 -6.62 9.82 -1.14
CA MET A 157 -6.80 8.85 -0.07
C MET A 157 -5.49 8.11 0.14
N VAL A 158 -5.00 8.08 1.37
CA VAL A 158 -3.71 7.48 1.75
C VAL A 158 -3.92 6.64 2.98
N GLY A 159 -3.48 5.39 2.97
CA GLY A 159 -3.70 4.52 4.12
C GLY A 159 -3.28 3.07 3.93
N LEU A 160 -3.90 2.20 4.71
CA LEU A 160 -3.60 0.78 4.87
C LEU A 160 -4.60 -0.06 4.09
N THR A 161 -4.12 -1.04 3.35
CA THR A 161 -4.97 -1.91 2.54
C THR A 161 -4.56 -3.37 2.64
N ALA A 162 -5.51 -4.26 2.45
CA ALA A 162 -5.28 -5.69 2.30
C ALA A 162 -6.34 -6.29 1.39
N ALA A 163 -6.08 -7.50 0.86
CA ALA A 163 -7.04 -8.26 0.08
C ALA A 163 -6.69 -9.76 0.10
N SER A 164 -7.69 -10.61 -0.09
CA SER A 164 -7.54 -12.07 -0.18
C SER A 164 -8.34 -12.59 -1.38
N PRO A 165 -7.82 -12.44 -2.62
CA PRO A 165 -8.57 -12.74 -3.84
C PRO A 165 -9.02 -14.19 -3.97
N ASP A 166 -8.13 -15.14 -3.69
CA ASP A 166 -8.35 -16.58 -3.86
C ASP A 166 -8.58 -17.30 -2.52
N GLY A 167 -8.69 -16.58 -1.39
CA GLY A 167 -8.68 -17.16 -0.06
C GLY A 167 -9.88 -16.83 0.81
N ASP A 168 -9.90 -17.50 1.96
CA ASP A 168 -10.90 -17.30 3.01
C ASP A 168 -10.54 -16.14 3.97
N GLY A 169 -9.53 -15.34 3.61
CA GLY A 169 -9.01 -14.27 4.44
C GLY A 169 -7.85 -14.71 5.35
N PHE A 170 -7.20 -13.72 5.94
CA PHE A 170 -6.05 -13.90 6.82
C PHE A 170 -5.94 -12.79 7.86
N ASP A 171 -5.15 -13.01 8.90
CA ASP A 171 -4.87 -12.01 9.93
C ASP A 171 -3.79 -11.05 9.43
N ALA A 172 -4.10 -9.76 9.40
CA ALA A 172 -3.22 -8.68 9.01
C ALA A 172 -3.02 -7.71 10.18
N LEU A 173 -1.76 -7.41 10.49
CA LEU A 173 -1.36 -6.46 11.53
C LEU A 173 -0.52 -5.34 10.90
N PHE A 174 -0.92 -4.10 11.16
CA PHE A 174 -0.22 -2.88 10.81
C PHE A 174 0.23 -2.18 12.08
N GLU A 175 1.53 -1.88 12.17
CA GLU A 175 2.13 -1.24 13.33
C GLU A 175 2.93 -0.01 12.91
N ASP A 176 3.14 0.91 13.85
CA ASP A 176 3.95 2.12 13.67
C ASP A 176 3.57 2.94 12.42
N PHE A 177 2.28 2.90 12.09
CA PHE A 177 1.75 3.69 10.99
C PHE A 177 1.86 5.18 11.28
N ALA A 178 2.51 5.88 10.38
CA ALA A 178 2.68 7.33 10.45
C ALA A 178 2.60 7.96 9.05
N ILE A 179 1.98 9.13 8.98
CA ILE A 179 2.04 9.99 7.81
C ILE A 179 2.63 11.33 8.24
N LYS A 180 3.69 11.74 7.55
CA LYS A 180 4.40 12.98 7.79
C LYS A 180 4.31 13.87 6.55
N HIS A 181 3.84 15.09 6.72
CA HIS A 181 3.93 16.10 5.67
C HIS A 181 5.39 16.47 5.40
N LEU A 182 5.74 16.57 4.15
CA LEU A 182 7.05 17.02 3.70
C LEU A 182 6.93 18.47 3.19
N PRO A 183 8.03 19.26 3.24
CA PRO A 183 8.05 20.57 2.61
C PRO A 183 7.74 20.43 1.13
N ASP A 184 6.78 21.22 0.64
CA ASP A 184 6.46 21.32 -0.79
C ASP A 184 7.68 21.87 -1.55
N LYS A 185 8.20 21.06 -2.46
CA LYS A 185 9.34 21.43 -3.31
C LYS A 185 8.88 21.54 -4.74
N ARG A 186 8.89 22.73 -5.27
CA ARG A 186 8.65 22.93 -6.70
C ARG A 186 9.76 22.27 -7.51
N ARG A 187 9.39 21.67 -8.64
CA ARG A 187 10.30 20.93 -9.52
C ARG A 187 11.59 21.71 -9.86
N THR A 188 11.46 23.01 -10.11
CA THR A 188 12.60 23.89 -10.40
C THR A 188 13.56 24.09 -9.22
N GLU A 189 13.06 24.06 -8.00
CA GLU A 189 13.88 24.17 -6.79
C GLU A 189 14.58 22.85 -6.51
N TRP A 190 13.88 21.74 -6.72
CA TRP A 190 14.44 20.41 -6.56
C TRP A 190 15.56 20.11 -7.56
N LEU A 191 15.38 20.45 -8.83
CA LEU A 191 16.41 20.30 -9.89
C LEU A 191 17.65 21.16 -9.69
N LYS A 192 17.58 22.24 -8.90
CA LYS A 192 18.73 23.07 -8.56
C LYS A 192 19.57 22.52 -7.41
N GLN A 193 19.03 21.56 -6.64
CA GLN A 193 19.66 20.99 -5.45
C GLN A 193 20.33 19.63 -5.71
N ASN A 194 20.10 19.05 -6.89
CA ASN A 194 20.64 17.81 -7.38
C ASN A 194 21.32 17.99 -8.74
#